data_7ca9294b5b08fe0321fbc335d1fbe9a8
#
_entry.id   7ca9294b5b08fe0321fbc335d1fbe9a8
#
_cell.length_a   1.000
_cell.length_b   1.000
_cell.length_c   1.000
_cell.angle_alpha   90.00
_cell.angle_beta   90.00
_cell.angle_gamma   90.00
#
_symmetry.space_group_name_H-M   'P 1'
#
loop_
_entity.id
_entity.type
_entity.pdbx_description
1 polymer ?
#
loop_
_entity_poly.entity_id
_entity_poly.type
_entity_poly.pdbx_seq_one_letter_code
_entity_poly.pdbx_strand_id
1 'polypeptide(L)'
;MQYIISGKNIDVTEGLKAAVQDKLGKLERYFTPETEVHVTLSVEKERQKIEITIPMKGNIVRAEQVSDDMYVSIDLVEEIIERQLRKYKNKIVDQQESAVSLSKAFVEELSLIHI
;
A
#
# COMPACT_ATOMS: atom_id res chain seq x y z
N MET A 1 -5.24 -5.27 7.29
CA MET A 1 -5.68 -4.27 6.29
C MET A 1 -7.10 -4.55 5.84
N GLN A 2 -7.85 -3.51 5.61
CA GLN A 2 -9.20 -3.59 5.05
C GLN A 2 -9.18 -3.05 3.63
N TYR A 3 -9.68 -3.83 2.69
CA TYR A 3 -9.63 -3.46 1.28
C TYR A 3 -10.94 -2.85 0.83
N ILE A 4 -10.87 -1.67 0.25
CA ILE A 4 -12.02 -0.98 -0.36
C ILE A 4 -11.71 -0.88 -1.84
N ILE A 5 -12.27 -1.80 -2.62
CA ILE A 5 -11.95 -1.96 -4.04
C ILE A 5 -13.14 -1.49 -4.88
N SER A 6 -12.88 -0.56 -5.79
CA SER A 6 -13.88 -0.05 -6.72
C SER A 6 -13.37 -0.09 -8.15
N GLY A 7 -14.29 -0.08 -9.11
CA GLY A 7 -13.96 -0.10 -10.53
C GLY A 7 -14.60 1.04 -11.30
N LYS A 8 -13.87 1.58 -12.28
CA LYS A 8 -14.36 2.55 -13.25
C LYS A 8 -14.22 1.97 -14.64
N ASN A 9 -15.33 1.80 -15.36
CA ASN A 9 -15.36 1.18 -16.67
C ASN A 9 -14.84 -0.27 -16.68
N ILE A 10 -14.92 -0.93 -15.54
CA ILE A 10 -14.51 -2.32 -15.38
C ILE A 10 -15.33 -2.94 -14.24
N ASP A 11 -15.74 -4.18 -14.42
CA ASP A 11 -16.35 -4.96 -13.35
C ASP A 11 -15.24 -5.55 -12.47
N VAL A 12 -15.35 -5.30 -11.16
CA VAL A 12 -14.41 -5.88 -10.21
C VAL A 12 -14.83 -7.31 -9.91
N THR A 13 -14.22 -8.26 -10.62
CA THR A 13 -14.51 -9.67 -10.48
C THR A 13 -13.89 -10.24 -9.20
N GLU A 14 -14.35 -11.41 -8.79
CA GLU A 14 -13.74 -12.10 -7.64
C GLU A 14 -12.27 -12.42 -7.89
N GLY A 15 -11.91 -12.72 -9.16
CA GLY A 15 -10.51 -12.95 -9.52
C GLY A 15 -9.64 -11.71 -9.34
N LEU A 16 -10.15 -10.53 -9.70
CA LEU A 16 -9.43 -9.29 -9.52
C LEU A 16 -9.31 -8.93 -8.03
N LYS A 17 -10.37 -9.10 -7.26
CA LYS A 17 -10.31 -8.88 -5.81
C LYS A 17 -9.28 -9.80 -5.16
N ALA A 18 -9.29 -11.07 -5.52
CA ALA A 18 -8.34 -12.04 -4.99
C ALA A 18 -6.91 -11.68 -5.36
N ALA A 19 -6.67 -11.26 -6.59
CA ALA A 19 -5.35 -10.84 -7.04
C ALA A 19 -4.82 -9.62 -6.26
N VAL A 20 -5.68 -8.62 -6.06
CA VAL A 20 -5.33 -7.43 -5.27
C VAL A 20 -4.98 -7.83 -3.84
N GLN A 21 -5.83 -8.62 -3.19
CA GLN A 21 -5.62 -9.03 -1.81
C GLN A 21 -4.38 -9.91 -1.66
N ASP A 22 -4.14 -10.79 -2.61
CA ASP A 22 -2.97 -11.66 -2.59
C ASP A 22 -1.67 -10.87 -2.71
N LYS A 23 -1.61 -9.96 -3.67
CA LYS A 23 -0.40 -9.15 -3.89
C LYS A 23 -0.18 -8.14 -2.76
N LEU A 24 -1.21 -7.42 -2.36
CA LEU A 24 -1.09 -6.40 -1.32
C LEU A 24 -0.99 -7.02 0.07
N GLY A 25 -1.38 -8.26 0.24
CA GLY A 25 -1.21 -8.98 1.51
C GLY A 25 0.23 -9.04 1.98
N LYS A 26 1.19 -8.97 1.08
CA LYS A 26 2.61 -8.90 1.42
C LYS A 26 2.97 -7.64 2.21
N LEU A 27 2.12 -6.62 2.13
CA LEU A 27 2.33 -5.34 2.81
C LEU A 27 1.71 -5.30 4.20
N GLU A 28 0.97 -6.33 4.61
CA GLU A 28 0.26 -6.34 5.89
C GLU A 28 1.18 -6.14 7.08
N ARG A 29 2.43 -6.56 6.97
CA ARG A 29 3.43 -6.40 8.04
C ARG A 29 3.74 -4.93 8.35
N TYR A 30 3.37 -4.00 7.47
CA TYR A 30 3.60 -2.57 7.66
C TYR A 30 2.40 -1.86 8.29
N PHE A 31 1.26 -2.53 8.42
CA PHE A 31 -0.01 -1.90 8.76
C PHE A 31 -0.72 -2.62 9.89
N THR A 32 -1.67 -1.91 10.49
CA THR A 32 -2.59 -2.50 11.49
C THR A 32 -3.80 -3.13 10.81
N PRO A 33 -4.58 -3.99 11.51
CA PRO A 33 -5.79 -4.55 10.92
C PRO A 33 -6.85 -3.51 10.54
N GLU A 34 -6.83 -2.34 11.17
CA GLU A 34 -7.78 -1.26 10.92
C GLU A 34 -7.41 -0.38 9.72
N THR A 35 -6.20 -0.54 9.19
CA THR A 35 -5.75 0.29 8.06
C THR A 35 -6.59 0.01 6.82
N GLU A 36 -7.17 1.06 6.25
CA GLU A 36 -7.93 0.97 5.02
C GLU A 36 -7.03 1.12 3.80
N VAL A 37 -7.21 0.25 2.83
CA VAL A 37 -6.51 0.31 1.55
C VAL A 37 -7.54 0.60 0.48
N HIS A 38 -7.50 1.80 -0.08
CA HIS A 38 -8.42 2.20 -1.14
C HIS A 38 -7.81 1.87 -2.49
N VAL A 39 -8.47 0.98 -3.21
CA VAL A 39 -8.01 0.51 -4.52
C VAL A 39 -9.04 0.88 -5.57
N THR A 40 -8.61 1.59 -6.60
CA THR A 40 -9.45 1.91 -7.75
C THR A 40 -8.85 1.27 -9.00
N LEU A 41 -9.62 0.39 -9.62
CA LEU A 41 -9.28 -0.23 -10.88
C LEU A 41 -10.03 0.50 -11.99
N SER A 42 -9.34 0.89 -13.05
CA SER A 42 -9.98 1.57 -14.16
C SER A 42 -9.44 1.09 -15.49
N VAL A 43 -10.32 1.13 -16.51
CA VAL A 43 -9.95 0.77 -17.88
C VAL A 43 -10.38 1.90 -18.80
N GLU A 44 -9.42 2.39 -19.58
CA GLU A 44 -9.68 3.37 -20.62
C GLU A 44 -9.00 2.90 -21.90
N LYS A 45 -9.79 2.46 -22.87
CA LYS A 45 -9.31 1.80 -24.09
C LYS A 45 -8.50 0.55 -23.72
N GLU A 46 -7.23 0.51 -24.07
CA GLU A 46 -6.36 -0.62 -23.76
C GLU A 46 -5.55 -0.41 -22.47
N ARG A 47 -5.74 0.74 -21.83
CA ARG A 47 -4.99 1.09 -20.62
C ARG A 47 -5.72 0.59 -19.39
N GLN A 48 -5.08 -0.26 -18.64
CA GLN A 48 -5.60 -0.80 -17.39
C GLN A 48 -4.81 -0.23 -16.22
N LYS A 49 -5.50 0.58 -15.42
CA LYS A 49 -4.88 1.38 -14.38
C LYS A 49 -5.34 0.91 -13.00
N ILE A 50 -4.40 0.85 -12.08
CA ILE A 50 -4.68 0.67 -10.66
C ILE A 50 -4.16 1.88 -9.89
N GLU A 51 -5.00 2.42 -9.02
CA GLU A 51 -4.64 3.48 -8.08
C GLU A 51 -4.83 2.96 -6.66
N ILE A 52 -3.84 3.15 -5.81
CA ILE A 52 -3.91 2.74 -4.43
C ILE A 52 -3.61 3.92 -3.54
N THR A 53 -4.45 4.10 -2.53
CA THR A 53 -4.27 5.12 -1.49
C THR A 53 -4.39 4.44 -0.14
N ILE A 54 -3.36 4.59 0.69
CA ILE A 54 -3.32 4.02 2.03
C ILE A 54 -3.05 5.15 3.01
N PRO A 55 -4.06 5.62 3.75
CA PRO A 55 -3.82 6.63 4.78
C PRO A 55 -3.07 6.01 5.95
N MET A 56 -2.03 6.68 6.37
CA MET A 56 -1.22 6.31 7.52
C MET A 56 -1.18 7.48 8.50
N LYS A 57 -0.82 7.21 9.74
CA LYS A 57 -0.68 8.25 10.75
C LYS A 57 0.41 9.25 10.32
N GLY A 58 0.00 10.47 10.00
CA GLY A 58 0.90 11.54 9.59
C GLY A 58 1.37 11.49 8.16
N ASN A 59 0.86 10.55 7.34
CA ASN A 59 1.26 10.43 5.95
C ASN A 59 0.19 9.70 5.14
N ILE A 60 0.28 9.81 3.82
CA ILE A 60 -0.57 9.07 2.89
C ILE A 60 0.33 8.42 1.86
N VAL A 61 0.21 7.11 1.73
CA VAL A 61 0.89 6.37 0.67
C VAL A 61 -0.02 6.33 -0.56
N ARG A 62 0.50 6.79 -1.69
CA ARG A 62 -0.21 6.76 -2.97
C ARG A 62 0.68 6.19 -4.04
N ALA A 63 0.09 5.35 -4.87
CA ALA A 63 0.77 4.82 -6.04
C ALA A 63 -0.24 4.49 -7.12
N GLU A 64 0.19 4.58 -8.37
CA GLU A 64 -0.61 4.18 -9.51
C GLU A 64 0.27 3.53 -10.57
N GLN A 65 -0.32 2.61 -11.32
CA GLN A 65 0.36 1.96 -12.45
C GLN A 65 -0.64 1.71 -13.58
N VAL A 66 -0.14 1.81 -14.78
CA VAL A 66 -0.90 1.55 -16.01
C VAL A 66 -0.14 0.52 -16.83
N SER A 67 -0.86 -0.45 -17.36
CA SER A 67 -0.32 -1.42 -18.31
C SER A 67 -1.45 -1.91 -19.21
N ASP A 68 -1.16 -2.84 -20.09
CA ASP A 68 -2.17 -3.48 -20.95
C ASP A 68 -2.83 -4.69 -20.27
N ASP A 69 -2.42 -5.01 -19.04
CA ASP A 69 -2.96 -6.13 -18.26
C ASP A 69 -3.09 -5.72 -16.80
N MET A 70 -4.31 -5.80 -16.25
CA MET A 70 -4.57 -5.38 -14.87
C MET A 70 -3.73 -6.15 -13.86
N TYR A 71 -3.49 -7.44 -14.08
CA TYR A 71 -2.67 -8.24 -13.17
C TYR A 71 -1.23 -7.75 -13.13
N VAL A 72 -0.70 -7.30 -14.26
CA VAL A 72 0.62 -6.68 -14.33
C VAL A 72 0.63 -5.35 -13.58
N SER A 73 -0.41 -4.53 -13.76
CA SER A 73 -0.54 -3.26 -13.05
C SER A 73 -0.56 -3.46 -11.53
N ILE A 74 -1.28 -4.47 -11.05
CA ILE A 74 -1.36 -4.82 -9.63
C ILE A 74 0.04 -5.18 -9.09
N ASP A 75 0.76 -6.00 -9.84
CA ASP A 75 2.10 -6.45 -9.46
C ASP A 75 3.08 -5.28 -9.36
N LEU A 76 3.06 -4.41 -10.37
CA LEU A 76 3.94 -3.25 -10.43
C LEU A 76 3.65 -2.24 -9.32
N VAL A 77 2.38 -1.98 -9.03
CA VAL A 77 2.01 -1.01 -7.99
C VAL A 77 2.40 -1.51 -6.60
N GLU A 78 2.31 -2.81 -6.36
CA GLU A 78 2.74 -3.39 -5.09
C GLU A 78 4.23 -3.14 -4.84
N GLU A 79 5.06 -3.33 -5.85
CA GLU A 79 6.50 -3.09 -5.74
C GLU A 79 6.80 -1.62 -5.40
N ILE A 80 6.07 -0.69 -6.00
CA ILE A 80 6.25 0.74 -5.75
C ILE A 80 5.88 1.08 -4.31
N ILE A 81 4.76 0.57 -3.83
CA ILE A 81 4.30 0.82 -2.46
C ILE A 81 5.28 0.24 -1.46
N GLU A 82 5.73 -0.98 -1.68
CA GLU A 82 6.71 -1.62 -0.79
C GLU A 82 7.99 -0.79 -0.69
N ARG A 83 8.45 -0.25 -1.82
CA ARG A 83 9.64 0.61 -1.85
C ARG A 83 9.42 1.89 -1.04
N GLN A 84 8.25 2.51 -1.16
CA GLN A 84 7.91 3.70 -0.38
C GLN A 84 7.88 3.39 1.12
N LEU A 85 7.30 2.26 1.49
CA LEU A 85 7.20 1.85 2.89
C LEU A 85 8.56 1.54 3.50
N ARG A 86 9.45 0.92 2.76
CA ARG A 86 10.83 0.68 3.21
C ARG A 86 11.55 1.99 3.48
N LYS A 87 11.42 2.97 2.62
CA LYS A 87 12.02 4.30 2.81
C LYS A 87 11.48 4.97 4.07
N TYR A 88 10.17 4.92 4.26
CA TYR A 88 9.53 5.50 5.44
C TYR A 88 10.03 4.84 6.72
N LYS A 89 10.10 3.53 6.76
CA LYS A 89 10.61 2.77 7.89
C LYS A 89 12.07 3.11 8.19
N ASN A 90 12.92 3.12 7.18
CA ASN A 90 14.33 3.45 7.34
C ASN A 90 14.53 4.87 7.88
N LYS A 91 13.72 5.82 7.40
CA LYS A 91 13.76 7.19 7.86
C LYS A 91 13.42 7.29 9.35
N ILE A 92 12.42 6.55 9.83
CA ILE A 92 12.06 6.52 11.24
C ILE A 92 13.19 5.90 12.07
N VAL A 93 13.79 4.82 11.60
CA VAL A 93 14.93 4.17 12.27
C VAL A 93 16.12 5.11 12.38
N ASP A 94 16.46 5.81 11.29
CA ASP A 94 17.55 6.78 11.27
C ASP A 94 17.32 7.90 12.27
N GLN A 95 16.11 8.42 12.35
CA GLN A 95 15.75 9.45 13.33
C GLN A 95 15.88 8.93 14.76
N GLN A 96 15.51 7.69 14.99
CA GLN A 96 15.62 7.05 16.30
C GLN A 96 17.08 6.87 16.70
N GLU A 97 17.95 6.46 15.79
CA GLU A 97 19.38 6.30 16.03
C GLU A 97 20.06 7.63 16.36
N SER A 98 19.66 8.70 15.72
CA SER A 98 20.24 10.03 15.93
C SER A 98 19.70 10.73 17.17
N ALA A 99 18.61 10.26 17.76
CA ALA A 99 17.98 10.88 18.92
C ALA A 99 17.65 9.83 19.99
N VAL A 100 18.65 9.48 20.76
CA VAL A 100 18.62 8.43 21.78
C VAL A 100 17.45 8.59 22.76
N SER A 101 17.07 9.83 23.05
CA SER A 101 16.01 10.13 24.01
C SER A 101 14.59 9.91 23.50
N LEU A 102 14.42 9.67 22.20
CA LEU A 102 13.09 9.49 21.59
C LEU A 102 12.62 8.05 21.59
N SER A 103 13.30 7.21 22.30
CA SER A 103 13.26 5.77 22.12
C SER A 103 11.87 5.13 22.18
N LYS A 104 11.10 5.35 23.23
CA LYS A 104 9.86 4.57 23.44
C LYS A 104 8.76 4.90 22.45
N ALA A 105 8.51 6.19 22.22
CA ALA A 105 7.44 6.61 21.31
C ALA A 105 7.71 6.14 19.88
N PHE A 106 8.97 6.23 19.43
CA PHE A 106 9.34 5.77 18.10
C PHE A 106 9.32 4.26 17.97
N VAL A 107 9.72 3.54 19.00
CA VAL A 107 9.63 2.08 19.00
C VAL A 107 8.18 1.63 18.93
N GLU A 108 7.28 2.28 19.64
CA GLU A 108 5.86 1.99 19.57
C GLU A 108 5.29 2.26 18.18
N GLU A 109 5.66 3.37 17.55
CA GLU A 109 5.24 3.68 16.18
C GLU A 109 5.77 2.66 15.18
N LEU A 110 7.02 2.25 15.31
CA LEU A 110 7.58 1.20 14.47
C LEU A 110 6.85 -0.13 14.64
N SER A 111 6.47 -0.45 15.87
CA SER A 111 5.69 -1.65 16.13
C SER A 111 4.32 -1.61 15.46
N LEU A 112 3.67 -0.46 15.48
CA LEU A 112 2.38 -0.28 14.81
C LEU A 112 2.50 -0.39 13.29
N ILE A 113 3.59 0.11 12.73
CA ILE A 113 3.86 -0.01 11.30
C ILE A 113 4.16 -1.47 10.92
N HIS A 114 4.74 -2.22 11.82
CA HIS A 114 5.15 -3.61 11.58
C HIS A 114 4.04 -4.64 11.79
N ILE A 115 3.01 -4.28 12.49
CA ILE A 115 1.87 -5.15 12.72
C ILE A 115 1.01 -5.29 11.46
#